data_dea962da8b6f4eeb29a3b66d4e23e9df
#
_entry.id   dea962da8b6f4eeb29a3b66d4e23e9df
#
_cell.length_a   1.000
_cell.length_b   1.000
_cell.length_c   1.000
_cell.angle_alpha   90.00
_cell.angle_beta   90.00
_cell.angle_gamma   90.00
#
_symmetry.space_group_name_H-M   'P 1'
#
loop_
_entity.id
_entity.type
_entity.pdbx_description
1 polymer ?
#
loop_
_entity_poly.entity_id
_entity_poly.type
_entity_poly.pdbx_seq_one_letter_code
_entity_poly.pdbx_strand_id
1 'polypeptide(L)'
;MCALKGGKYILNFVFVSPQFPKTYWNFCDRLKHNGVNVLGIGDSGYDEIPDELKECLTEYYRVDSMADYDAMVRAMGYFTFKYGKIDWLESNNEFWLEQDAALRTDFNITTGAQNDFIDRIKYKSKMKESYIAAGVPVARHHMVHENGLDDARAFVAQVGYPVIVKPDNGCGAEATYKLKNDAELEAFYAELPDTSYIMEEFINGTIVSFDGVADSRCVPLFYTSNVFPTPMIDIVTVS
;
A
#
# COMPACT_ATOMS: atom_id res chain seq x y z
N MET A 1 -24.40 -4.73 -20.14
CA MET A 1 -25.69 -5.10 -19.52
C MET A 1 -25.37 -5.67 -18.14
N CYS A 2 -25.64 -4.93 -17.06
CA CYS A 2 -25.45 -5.46 -15.70
C CYS A 2 -26.35 -6.69 -15.49
N ALA A 3 -25.76 -7.76 -14.99
CA ALA A 3 -26.49 -8.99 -14.70
C ALA A 3 -27.46 -8.76 -13.52
N LEU A 4 -28.75 -8.64 -13.81
CA LEU A 4 -29.79 -8.62 -12.80
C LEU A 4 -30.21 -10.07 -12.48
N LYS A 5 -29.75 -10.64 -11.37
CA LYS A 5 -30.43 -11.83 -10.81
C LYS A 5 -31.52 -11.34 -9.85
N GLY A 6 -32.78 -11.53 -10.23
CA GLY A 6 -33.93 -11.24 -9.38
C GLY A 6 -34.14 -9.74 -9.05
N GLY A 7 -33.73 -8.79 -9.92
CA GLY A 7 -33.94 -7.36 -9.71
C GLY A 7 -33.00 -6.67 -8.72
N LYS A 8 -32.03 -7.38 -8.14
CA LYS A 8 -31.03 -6.82 -7.22
C LYS A 8 -29.69 -6.64 -7.96
N TYR A 9 -29.10 -5.46 -7.86
CA TYR A 9 -27.74 -5.19 -8.34
C TYR A 9 -26.74 -6.01 -7.54
N ILE A 10 -25.86 -6.75 -8.23
CA ILE A 10 -24.77 -7.51 -7.60
C ILE A 10 -23.48 -6.76 -7.89
N LEU A 11 -22.77 -6.39 -6.83
CA LEU A 11 -21.45 -5.74 -6.92
C LEU A 11 -20.42 -6.72 -7.48
N ASN A 12 -19.57 -6.23 -8.37
CA ASN A 12 -18.39 -6.92 -8.89
C ASN A 12 -17.14 -6.36 -8.21
N PHE A 13 -16.48 -7.17 -7.41
CA PHE A 13 -15.26 -6.83 -6.71
C PHE A 13 -14.09 -7.62 -7.29
N VAL A 14 -13.08 -6.93 -7.81
CA VAL A 14 -11.82 -7.56 -8.21
C VAL A 14 -10.86 -7.52 -7.04
N PHE A 15 -10.42 -8.69 -6.59
CA PHE A 15 -9.38 -8.83 -5.57
C PHE A 15 -8.06 -9.21 -6.25
N VAL A 16 -7.07 -8.30 -6.18
CA VAL A 16 -5.72 -8.53 -6.73
C VAL A 16 -4.88 -9.25 -5.68
N SER A 17 -4.17 -10.31 -6.07
CA SER A 17 -3.37 -11.14 -5.16
C SER A 17 -4.14 -11.74 -3.97
N PRO A 18 -5.30 -12.38 -4.18
CA PRO A 18 -6.09 -12.90 -3.07
C PRO A 18 -5.42 -14.07 -2.31
N GLN A 19 -4.39 -14.69 -2.91
CA GLN A 19 -3.62 -15.79 -2.33
C GLN A 19 -2.53 -15.36 -1.34
N PHE A 20 -2.16 -14.08 -1.34
CA PHE A 20 -1.10 -13.56 -0.48
C PHE A 20 -1.44 -12.19 0.12
N PRO A 21 -1.29 -12.01 1.44
CA PRO A 21 -1.02 -13.01 2.50
C PRO A 21 -2.04 -14.16 2.57
N LYS A 22 -1.64 -15.31 3.11
CA LYS A 22 -2.49 -16.53 3.16
C LYS A 22 -3.82 -16.35 3.88
N THR A 23 -3.99 -15.28 4.66
CA THR A 23 -5.22 -14.97 5.41
C THR A 23 -6.22 -14.15 4.59
N TYR A 24 -5.89 -13.73 3.37
CA TYR A 24 -6.74 -12.82 2.58
C TYR A 24 -8.02 -13.48 2.05
N TRP A 25 -8.10 -14.81 2.04
CA TRP A 25 -9.36 -15.51 1.79
C TRP A 25 -10.50 -15.06 2.74
N ASN A 26 -10.17 -14.60 3.97
CA ASN A 26 -11.17 -14.06 4.89
C ASN A 26 -11.90 -12.83 4.34
N PHE A 27 -11.21 -11.93 3.63
CA PHE A 27 -11.86 -10.81 2.94
C PHE A 27 -12.77 -11.29 1.82
N CYS A 28 -12.31 -12.25 1.02
CA CYS A 28 -13.07 -12.85 -0.06
C CYS A 28 -14.34 -13.52 0.48
N ASP A 29 -14.22 -14.26 1.59
CA ASP A 29 -15.35 -14.92 2.27
C ASP A 29 -16.40 -13.90 2.75
N ARG A 30 -15.96 -12.81 3.39
CA ARG A 30 -16.89 -11.78 3.86
C ARG A 30 -17.58 -11.06 2.70
N LEU A 31 -16.87 -10.77 1.62
CA LEU A 31 -17.46 -10.23 0.40
C LEU A 31 -18.52 -11.15 -0.18
N LYS A 32 -18.21 -12.44 -0.33
CA LYS A 32 -19.16 -13.44 -0.83
C LYS A 32 -20.40 -13.57 0.04
N HIS A 33 -20.23 -13.61 1.37
CA HIS A 33 -21.36 -13.66 2.31
C HIS A 33 -22.26 -12.42 2.21
N ASN A 34 -21.73 -11.29 1.77
CA ASN A 34 -22.52 -10.08 1.49
C ASN A 34 -23.12 -10.05 0.08
N GLY A 35 -23.03 -11.15 -0.68
CA GLY A 35 -23.63 -11.29 -2.00
C GLY A 35 -22.87 -10.59 -3.12
N VAL A 36 -21.57 -10.35 -2.94
CA VAL A 36 -20.67 -9.74 -3.91
C VAL A 36 -20.10 -10.81 -4.84
N ASN A 37 -19.95 -10.54 -6.12
CA ASN A 37 -19.12 -11.34 -7.02
C ASN A 37 -17.66 -11.05 -6.73
N VAL A 38 -16.93 -12.04 -6.19
CA VAL A 38 -15.51 -11.91 -5.86
C VAL A 38 -14.68 -12.49 -6.99
N LEU A 39 -13.97 -11.63 -7.71
CA LEU A 39 -13.20 -11.95 -8.92
C LEU A 39 -11.72 -11.83 -8.60
N GLY A 40 -11.01 -12.95 -8.49
CA GLY A 40 -9.60 -12.97 -8.13
C GLY A 40 -8.68 -12.83 -9.34
N ILE A 41 -7.64 -12.00 -9.25
CA ILE A 41 -6.50 -11.99 -10.19
C ILE A 41 -5.24 -12.32 -9.39
N GLY A 42 -4.49 -13.32 -9.84
CA GLY A 42 -3.22 -13.71 -9.21
C GLY A 42 -2.31 -14.47 -10.16
N ASP A 43 -1.08 -14.72 -9.73
CA ASP A 43 -0.05 -15.44 -10.52
C ASP A 43 0.16 -16.88 -10.09
N SER A 44 -0.42 -17.32 -8.99
CA SER A 44 -0.40 -18.71 -8.56
C SER A 44 -1.30 -19.59 -9.41
N GLY A 45 -0.91 -20.85 -9.62
CA GLY A 45 -1.76 -21.84 -10.27
C GLY A 45 -3.06 -22.08 -9.48
N TYR A 46 -4.16 -22.36 -10.17
CA TYR A 46 -5.45 -22.61 -9.48
C TYR A 46 -5.35 -23.77 -8.49
N ASP A 47 -4.56 -24.80 -8.80
CA ASP A 47 -4.36 -25.95 -7.92
C ASP A 47 -3.51 -25.64 -6.69
N GLU A 48 -2.74 -24.53 -6.73
CA GLU A 48 -1.84 -24.10 -5.67
C GLU A 48 -2.50 -23.16 -4.64
N ILE A 49 -3.61 -22.53 -5.00
CA ILE A 49 -4.33 -21.65 -4.06
C ILE A 49 -5.14 -22.47 -3.05
N PRO A 50 -5.29 -21.98 -1.81
CA PRO A 50 -6.03 -22.69 -0.75
C PRO A 50 -7.48 -22.98 -1.13
N ASP A 51 -8.02 -24.10 -0.67
CA ASP A 51 -9.42 -24.48 -0.95
C ASP A 51 -10.40 -23.47 -0.38
N GLU A 52 -10.12 -22.90 0.80
CA GLU A 52 -10.91 -21.83 1.39
C GLU A 52 -11.02 -20.62 0.47
N LEU A 53 -9.94 -20.28 -0.25
CA LEU A 53 -9.96 -19.19 -1.23
C LEU A 53 -10.78 -19.59 -2.47
N LYS A 54 -10.60 -20.81 -3.00
CA LYS A 54 -11.40 -21.32 -4.14
C LYS A 54 -12.89 -21.25 -3.85
N GLU A 55 -13.30 -21.64 -2.65
CA GLU A 55 -14.70 -21.61 -2.22
C GLU A 55 -15.26 -20.18 -2.13
N CYS A 56 -14.43 -19.18 -1.83
CA CYS A 56 -14.84 -17.80 -1.69
C CYS A 56 -14.92 -17.04 -3.00
N LEU A 57 -14.14 -17.42 -4.01
CA LEU A 57 -14.11 -16.75 -5.30
C LEU A 57 -15.32 -17.12 -6.16
N THR A 58 -15.82 -16.15 -6.94
CA THR A 58 -16.75 -16.40 -8.03
C THR A 58 -15.99 -16.91 -9.25
N GLU A 59 -14.81 -16.34 -9.51
CA GLU A 59 -13.89 -16.75 -10.55
C GLU A 59 -12.46 -16.31 -10.22
N TYR A 60 -11.47 -17.06 -10.70
CA TYR A 60 -10.06 -16.74 -10.60
C TYR A 60 -9.44 -16.65 -11.99
N TYR A 61 -8.77 -15.54 -12.28
CA TYR A 61 -7.99 -15.33 -13.51
C TYR A 61 -6.50 -15.36 -13.17
N ARG A 62 -5.80 -16.37 -13.70
CA ARG A 62 -4.36 -16.46 -13.54
C ARG A 62 -3.65 -15.60 -14.60
N VAL A 63 -2.71 -14.79 -14.18
CA VAL A 63 -1.71 -14.12 -15.01
C VAL A 63 -0.34 -14.79 -14.80
N ASP A 64 0.59 -14.68 -15.74
CA ASP A 64 1.94 -15.24 -15.54
C ASP A 64 2.78 -14.36 -14.63
N SER A 65 2.53 -13.07 -14.60
CA SER A 65 3.13 -12.11 -13.69
C SER A 65 2.15 -10.98 -13.41
N MET A 66 1.89 -10.69 -12.14
CA MET A 66 1.09 -9.53 -11.76
C MET A 66 1.83 -8.20 -11.97
N ALA A 67 3.15 -8.22 -12.17
CA ALA A 67 3.93 -7.05 -12.55
C ALA A 67 3.78 -6.69 -14.05
N ASP A 68 3.27 -7.60 -14.88
CA ASP A 68 2.90 -7.31 -16.26
C ASP A 68 1.55 -6.58 -16.29
N TYR A 69 1.61 -5.25 -16.40
CA TYR A 69 0.42 -4.40 -16.40
C TYR A 69 -0.55 -4.74 -17.55
N ASP A 70 -0.04 -5.05 -18.75
CA ASP A 70 -0.87 -5.43 -19.88
C ASP A 70 -1.62 -6.76 -19.62
N ALA A 71 -1.01 -7.70 -18.91
CA ALA A 71 -1.69 -8.92 -18.47
C ALA A 71 -2.82 -8.60 -17.47
N MET A 72 -2.58 -7.69 -16.55
CA MET A 72 -3.62 -7.23 -15.60
C MET A 72 -4.76 -6.52 -16.31
N VAL A 73 -4.49 -5.66 -17.29
CA VAL A 73 -5.52 -5.00 -18.11
C VAL A 73 -6.35 -6.03 -18.88
N ARG A 74 -5.72 -7.08 -19.45
CA ARG A 74 -6.45 -8.17 -20.12
C ARG A 74 -7.37 -8.94 -19.16
N ALA A 75 -6.91 -9.24 -17.94
CA ALA A 75 -7.72 -9.88 -16.91
C ALA A 75 -8.92 -9.02 -16.51
N MET A 76 -8.71 -7.73 -16.31
CA MET A 76 -9.77 -6.76 -16.03
C MET A 76 -10.77 -6.64 -17.18
N GLY A 77 -10.29 -6.60 -18.43
CA GLY A 77 -11.11 -6.60 -19.63
C GLY A 77 -11.99 -7.86 -19.74
N TYR A 78 -11.43 -9.03 -19.45
CA TYR A 78 -12.15 -10.29 -19.40
C TYR A 78 -13.29 -10.25 -18.35
N PHE A 79 -13.00 -9.83 -17.13
CA PHE A 79 -14.01 -9.72 -16.08
C PHE A 79 -15.10 -8.69 -16.42
N THR A 80 -14.70 -7.54 -16.97
CA THR A 80 -15.64 -6.52 -17.42
C THR A 80 -16.56 -7.03 -18.52
N PHE A 81 -16.02 -7.79 -19.49
CA PHE A 81 -16.83 -8.42 -20.56
C PHE A 81 -17.83 -9.43 -20.00
N LYS A 82 -17.40 -10.26 -19.04
CA LYS A 82 -18.21 -11.39 -18.52
C LYS A 82 -19.22 -10.97 -17.46
N TYR A 83 -18.83 -10.07 -16.56
CA TYR A 83 -19.63 -9.69 -15.38
C TYR A 83 -20.23 -8.28 -15.47
N GLY A 84 -19.78 -7.49 -16.43
CA GLY A 84 -20.16 -6.09 -16.56
C GLY A 84 -19.21 -5.17 -15.79
N LYS A 85 -19.70 -3.99 -15.44
CA LYS A 85 -18.90 -2.99 -14.72
C LYS A 85 -18.29 -3.58 -13.46
N ILE A 86 -17.00 -3.32 -13.25
CA ILE A 86 -16.33 -3.58 -11.98
C ILE A 86 -16.60 -2.39 -11.06
N ASP A 87 -17.12 -2.68 -9.88
CA ASP A 87 -17.52 -1.66 -8.90
C ASP A 87 -16.42 -1.34 -7.90
N TRP A 88 -15.55 -2.31 -7.63
CA TRP A 88 -14.43 -2.20 -6.68
C TRP A 88 -13.25 -3.04 -7.13
N LEU A 89 -12.05 -2.51 -6.88
CA LEU A 89 -10.79 -3.23 -7.07
C LEU A 89 -9.89 -2.93 -5.88
N GLU A 90 -9.27 -3.95 -5.29
CA GLU A 90 -8.37 -3.81 -4.15
C GLU A 90 -7.43 -5.00 -4.02
N SER A 91 -6.17 -4.75 -3.62
CA SER A 91 -5.22 -5.78 -3.22
C SER A 91 -5.06 -5.91 -1.70
N ASN A 92 -5.43 -4.87 -0.95
CA ASN A 92 -5.07 -4.70 0.47
C ASN A 92 -3.56 -4.86 0.72
N ASN A 93 -2.73 -4.54 -0.26
CA ASN A 93 -1.28 -4.74 -0.20
C ASN A 93 -0.55 -3.48 -0.67
N GLU A 94 0.31 -2.94 0.21
CA GLU A 94 1.07 -1.73 -0.06
C GLU A 94 1.93 -1.84 -1.34
N PHE A 95 2.39 -3.04 -1.68
CA PHE A 95 3.19 -3.29 -2.88
C PHE A 95 2.42 -2.97 -4.18
N TRP A 96 1.11 -3.26 -4.22
CA TRP A 96 0.28 -3.11 -5.42
C TRP A 96 -0.50 -1.80 -5.51
N LEU A 97 -0.36 -0.88 -4.56
CA LEU A 97 -1.16 0.35 -4.49
C LEU A 97 -1.17 1.19 -5.77
N GLU A 98 -0.01 1.37 -6.42
CA GLU A 98 0.10 2.15 -7.66
C GLU A 98 -0.57 1.42 -8.83
N GLN A 99 -0.39 0.11 -8.92
CA GLN A 99 -1.06 -0.71 -9.93
C GLN A 99 -2.58 -0.75 -9.73
N ASP A 100 -3.03 -0.90 -8.48
CA ASP A 100 -4.46 -0.84 -8.15
C ASP A 100 -5.07 0.51 -8.58
N ALA A 101 -4.36 1.62 -8.32
CA ALA A 101 -4.78 2.95 -8.74
C ALA A 101 -4.82 3.11 -10.26
N ALA A 102 -3.82 2.57 -10.97
CA ALA A 102 -3.78 2.59 -12.44
C ALA A 102 -4.96 1.80 -13.03
N LEU A 103 -5.22 0.58 -12.55
CA LEU A 103 -6.35 -0.22 -12.99
C LEU A 103 -7.70 0.44 -12.68
N ARG A 104 -7.85 1.08 -11.51
CA ARG A 104 -9.06 1.85 -11.18
C ARG A 104 -9.25 3.01 -12.16
N THR A 105 -8.17 3.71 -12.50
CA THR A 105 -8.20 4.83 -13.46
C THR A 105 -8.62 4.36 -14.84
N ASP A 106 -7.97 3.33 -15.39
CA ASP A 106 -8.18 2.84 -16.75
C ASP A 106 -9.58 2.22 -16.93
N PHE A 107 -10.12 1.58 -15.89
CA PHE A 107 -11.46 0.96 -15.92
C PHE A 107 -12.55 1.84 -15.30
N ASN A 108 -12.26 3.11 -15.03
CA ASN A 108 -13.20 4.07 -14.43
C ASN A 108 -13.89 3.53 -13.17
N ILE A 109 -13.12 2.92 -12.29
CA ILE A 109 -13.55 2.46 -10.97
C ILE A 109 -13.34 3.62 -9.99
N THR A 110 -14.42 4.26 -9.57
CA THR A 110 -14.38 5.49 -8.76
C THR A 110 -14.39 5.22 -7.24
N THR A 111 -14.38 3.96 -6.85
CA THR A 111 -14.25 3.51 -5.46
C THR A 111 -12.76 3.25 -5.17
N GLY A 112 -12.21 3.94 -4.19
CA GLY A 112 -10.78 3.89 -3.88
C GLY A 112 -9.93 4.94 -4.62
N ALA A 113 -8.65 5.00 -4.26
CA ALA A 113 -7.71 5.95 -4.83
C ALA A 113 -7.38 5.62 -6.29
N GLN A 114 -7.39 6.64 -7.15
CA GLN A 114 -6.93 6.61 -8.54
C GLN A 114 -5.55 7.27 -8.66
N ASN A 115 -5.01 7.35 -9.90
CA ASN A 115 -3.67 7.88 -10.15
C ASN A 115 -3.45 9.32 -9.69
N ASP A 116 -4.49 10.13 -9.64
CA ASP A 116 -4.44 11.52 -9.17
C ASP A 116 -4.32 11.67 -7.65
N PHE A 117 -4.53 10.58 -6.91
CA PHE A 117 -4.56 10.60 -5.45
C PHE A 117 -3.55 9.64 -4.78
N ILE A 118 -3.16 8.55 -5.47
CA ILE A 118 -2.41 7.44 -4.85
C ILE A 118 -1.08 7.85 -4.23
N ASP A 119 -0.41 8.84 -4.78
CA ASP A 119 0.87 9.36 -4.27
C ASP A 119 0.76 9.81 -2.81
N ARG A 120 -0.39 10.39 -2.43
CA ARG A 120 -0.65 10.86 -1.06
C ARG A 120 -0.78 9.72 -0.03
N ILE A 121 -0.96 8.49 -0.52
CA ILE A 121 -1.04 7.27 0.29
C ILE A 121 0.26 6.49 0.23
N LYS A 122 0.93 6.46 -0.93
CA LYS A 122 2.10 5.63 -1.19
C LYS A 122 3.41 6.29 -0.75
N TYR A 123 3.60 7.60 -1.04
CA TYR A 123 4.85 8.30 -0.76
C TYR A 123 4.79 8.97 0.61
N LYS A 124 5.78 8.68 1.47
CA LYS A 124 5.86 9.24 2.84
C LYS A 124 5.94 10.77 2.85
N SER A 125 6.67 11.35 1.88
CA SER A 125 6.74 12.80 1.69
C SER A 125 5.36 13.40 1.40
N LYS A 126 4.60 12.81 0.48
CA LYS A 126 3.26 13.27 0.09
C LYS A 126 2.22 13.04 1.18
N MET A 127 2.34 11.93 1.91
CA MET A 127 1.54 11.64 3.08
C MET A 127 1.73 12.72 4.16
N LYS A 128 3.00 13.11 4.43
CA LYS A 128 3.34 14.17 5.39
C LYS A 128 2.79 15.54 4.99
N GLU A 129 2.83 15.89 3.70
CA GLU A 129 2.20 17.12 3.18
C GLU A 129 0.70 17.14 3.54
N SER A 130 0.00 16.01 3.39
CA SER A 130 -1.42 15.86 3.72
C SER A 130 -1.68 15.99 5.23
N TYR A 131 -0.83 15.39 6.06
CA TYR A 131 -0.93 15.50 7.52
C TYR A 131 -0.68 16.93 8.01
N ILE A 132 0.35 17.60 7.48
CA ILE A 132 0.65 19.00 7.80
C ILE A 132 -0.53 19.90 7.44
N ALA A 133 -1.11 19.71 6.24
CA ALA A 133 -2.28 20.46 5.80
C ALA A 133 -3.52 20.24 6.71
N ALA A 134 -3.62 19.05 7.31
CA ALA A 134 -4.66 18.71 8.29
C ALA A 134 -4.33 19.15 9.73
N GLY A 135 -3.19 19.79 9.98
CA GLY A 135 -2.74 20.19 11.32
C GLY A 135 -2.24 19.04 12.19
N VAL A 136 -1.94 17.88 11.60
CA VAL A 136 -1.40 16.71 12.30
C VAL A 136 0.13 16.82 12.38
N PRO A 137 0.74 16.73 13.57
CA PRO A 137 2.20 16.78 13.72
C PRO A 137 2.87 15.59 12.99
N VAL A 138 3.97 15.87 12.32
CA VAL A 138 4.82 14.86 11.69
C VAL A 138 6.29 15.08 12.06
N ALA A 139 7.11 14.04 12.02
CA ALA A 139 8.56 14.19 12.13
C ALA A 139 9.07 15.16 11.06
N ARG A 140 9.92 16.11 11.46
CA ARG A 140 10.64 16.99 10.51
C ARG A 140 11.39 16.14 9.52
N HIS A 141 11.39 16.54 8.27
CA HIS A 141 11.97 15.71 7.21
C HIS A 141 12.65 16.55 6.12
N HIS A 142 13.52 15.90 5.37
CA HIS A 142 14.25 16.42 4.25
C HIS A 142 14.29 15.35 3.14
N MET A 143 14.07 15.74 1.88
CA MET A 143 14.21 14.84 0.75
C MET A 143 15.69 14.69 0.40
N VAL A 144 16.14 13.45 0.26
CA VAL A 144 17.53 13.15 -0.11
C VAL A 144 17.68 13.30 -1.61
N HIS A 145 18.69 14.08 -2.02
CA HIS A 145 19.06 14.32 -3.42
C HIS A 145 20.52 13.92 -3.66
N GLU A 146 20.84 13.44 -4.84
CA GLU A 146 22.18 12.93 -5.21
C GLU A 146 23.32 13.87 -4.82
N ASN A 147 23.17 15.17 -5.03
CA ASN A 147 24.18 16.19 -4.71
C ASN A 147 23.82 16.99 -3.44
N GLY A 148 22.96 16.45 -2.56
CA GLY A 148 22.37 17.16 -1.45
C GLY A 148 23.04 16.95 -0.08
N LEU A 149 24.30 16.52 -0.02
CA LEU A 149 24.99 16.27 1.25
C LEU A 149 25.05 17.51 2.16
N ASP A 150 25.28 18.70 1.60
CA ASP A 150 25.34 19.93 2.38
C ASP A 150 23.96 20.33 2.90
N ASP A 151 22.89 20.11 2.13
CA ASP A 151 21.50 20.32 2.57
C ASP A 151 21.12 19.34 3.68
N ALA A 152 21.56 18.08 3.56
CA ALA A 152 21.37 17.07 4.60
C ALA A 152 22.11 17.44 5.89
N ARG A 153 23.34 17.94 5.81
CA ARG A 153 24.09 18.49 6.96
C ARG A 153 23.36 19.67 7.60
N ALA A 154 22.82 20.58 6.78
CA ALA A 154 22.02 21.69 7.28
C ALA A 154 20.74 21.22 7.99
N PHE A 155 20.09 20.19 7.48
CA PHE A 155 18.95 19.56 8.15
C PHE A 155 19.36 18.92 9.47
N VAL A 156 20.45 18.12 9.49
CA VAL A 156 20.98 17.50 10.72
C VAL A 156 21.36 18.56 11.76
N ALA A 157 21.92 19.69 11.36
CA ALA A 157 22.23 20.78 12.27
C ALA A 157 20.99 21.34 12.97
N GLN A 158 19.80 21.22 12.36
CA GLN A 158 18.52 21.67 12.96
C GLN A 158 17.88 20.63 13.86
N VAL A 159 17.99 19.33 13.53
CA VAL A 159 17.26 18.25 14.23
C VAL A 159 18.14 17.44 15.18
N GLY A 160 19.45 17.43 14.98
CA GLY A 160 20.41 16.59 15.69
C GLY A 160 20.46 15.15 15.20
N TYR A 161 21.51 14.44 15.62
CA TYR A 161 21.62 13.01 15.45
C TYR A 161 20.91 12.24 16.59
N PRO A 162 20.45 11.00 16.37
CA PRO A 162 20.44 10.30 15.08
C PRO A 162 19.33 10.81 14.16
N VAL A 163 19.49 10.57 12.85
CA VAL A 163 18.42 10.73 11.86
C VAL A 163 18.05 9.38 11.25
N ILE A 164 16.81 9.25 10.77
CA ILE A 164 16.34 8.06 10.06
C ILE A 164 16.28 8.36 8.59
N VAL A 165 16.88 7.51 7.76
CA VAL A 165 16.84 7.63 6.31
C VAL A 165 16.21 6.36 5.73
N LYS A 166 15.17 6.51 4.92
CA LYS A 166 14.38 5.39 4.40
C LYS A 166 13.83 5.69 3.01
N PRO A 167 13.52 4.66 2.19
CA PRO A 167 12.86 4.88 0.90
C PRO A 167 11.53 5.63 1.07
N ASP A 168 11.28 6.60 0.21
CA ASP A 168 10.05 7.41 0.25
C ASP A 168 8.81 6.55 -0.02
N ASN A 169 8.91 5.59 -0.95
CA ASN A 169 7.84 4.66 -1.32
C ASN A 169 8.03 3.21 -0.83
N GLY A 170 9.03 2.93 0.03
CA GLY A 170 9.30 1.59 0.57
C GLY A 170 8.33 1.19 1.68
N CYS A 171 8.24 -0.12 1.94
CA CYS A 171 7.46 -0.73 3.02
C CYS A 171 8.31 -1.63 3.92
N GLY A 172 7.80 -2.00 5.10
CA GLY A 172 8.40 -3.01 5.98
C GLY A 172 9.76 -2.66 6.58
N ALA A 173 10.15 -1.39 6.66
CA ALA A 173 11.46 -0.91 7.14
C ALA A 173 12.68 -1.41 6.31
N GLU A 174 12.45 -1.99 5.14
CA GLU A 174 13.51 -2.38 4.21
C GLU A 174 14.33 -1.15 3.81
N ALA A 175 15.67 -1.33 3.70
CA ALA A 175 16.61 -0.26 3.35
C ALA A 175 16.44 1.02 4.21
N THR A 176 16.10 0.86 5.49
CA THR A 176 16.00 1.94 6.48
C THR A 176 17.29 2.03 7.27
N TYR A 177 17.88 3.23 7.35
CA TYR A 177 19.14 3.50 8.02
C TYR A 177 18.94 4.45 9.19
N LYS A 178 19.62 4.19 10.30
CA LYS A 178 19.72 5.10 11.44
C LYS A 178 21.13 5.66 11.49
N LEU A 179 21.30 6.90 11.00
CA LEU A 179 22.61 7.56 10.95
C LEU A 179 22.84 8.33 12.24
N LYS A 180 24.01 8.13 12.85
CA LYS A 180 24.34 8.61 14.21
C LYS A 180 25.36 9.74 14.23
N ASN A 181 26.05 9.98 13.13
CA ASN A 181 27.12 10.97 13.01
C ASN A 181 27.41 11.32 11.54
N ASP A 182 28.26 12.34 11.34
CA ASP A 182 28.62 12.84 10.00
C ASP A 182 29.30 11.75 9.14
N ALA A 183 30.13 10.88 9.73
CA ALA A 183 30.81 9.83 8.97
C ALA A 183 29.80 8.82 8.38
N GLU A 184 28.76 8.46 9.13
CA GLU A 184 27.68 7.60 8.64
C GLU A 184 26.83 8.30 7.57
N LEU A 185 26.60 9.61 7.71
CA LEU A 185 25.91 10.42 6.71
C LEU A 185 26.71 10.47 5.40
N GLU A 186 28.01 10.74 5.46
CA GLU A 186 28.89 10.76 4.30
C GLU A 186 28.97 9.39 3.61
N ALA A 187 29.08 8.31 4.39
CA ALA A 187 29.08 6.95 3.87
C ALA A 187 27.76 6.61 3.14
N PHE A 188 26.62 7.01 3.70
CA PHE A 188 25.31 6.82 3.04
C PHE A 188 25.26 7.55 1.69
N TYR A 189 25.75 8.81 1.62
CA TYR A 189 25.78 9.56 0.37
C TYR A 189 26.79 9.04 -0.67
N ALA A 190 27.86 8.40 -0.21
CA ALA A 190 28.84 7.76 -1.09
C ALA A 190 28.29 6.52 -1.81
N GLU A 191 27.32 5.86 -1.21
CA GLU A 191 26.67 4.63 -1.71
C GLU A 191 25.17 4.83 -1.91
N LEU A 192 24.75 6.07 -2.25
CA LEU A 192 23.34 6.43 -2.36
C LEU A 192 22.63 5.53 -3.36
N PRO A 193 21.58 4.79 -2.92
CA PRO A 193 20.82 3.91 -3.80
C PRO A 193 20.04 4.71 -4.87
N ASP A 194 19.80 4.07 -6.03
CA ASP A 194 19.01 4.65 -7.13
C ASP A 194 17.50 4.57 -6.83
N THR A 195 17.10 5.21 -5.74
CA THR A 195 15.69 5.38 -5.37
C THR A 195 15.53 6.63 -4.52
N SER A 196 14.31 7.16 -4.46
CA SER A 196 14.03 8.35 -3.66
C SER A 196 14.03 8.01 -2.18
N TYR A 197 14.78 8.78 -1.39
CA TYR A 197 14.87 8.65 0.05
C TYR A 197 14.33 9.89 0.77
N ILE A 198 13.75 9.66 1.96
CA ILE A 198 13.38 10.71 2.91
C ILE A 198 14.22 10.55 4.18
N MET A 199 14.81 11.65 4.65
CA MET A 199 15.51 11.73 5.92
C MET A 199 14.59 12.38 6.95
N GLU A 200 14.50 11.80 8.14
CA GLU A 200 13.61 12.26 9.22
C GLU A 200 14.38 12.45 10.52
N GLU A 201 13.94 13.40 11.34
CA GLU A 201 14.38 13.44 12.73
C GLU A 201 13.98 12.16 13.47
N PHE A 202 14.83 11.72 14.37
CA PHE A 202 14.51 10.56 15.21
C PHE A 202 13.56 10.95 16.33
N ILE A 203 12.39 10.35 16.35
CA ILE A 203 11.42 10.54 17.43
C ILE A 203 11.62 9.46 18.47
N ASN A 204 11.93 9.85 19.70
CA ASN A 204 11.98 8.95 20.83
C ASN A 204 10.58 8.80 21.44
N GLY A 205 10.04 7.59 21.45
CA GLY A 205 8.70 7.33 21.96
C GLY A 205 8.25 5.90 21.79
N THR A 206 7.05 5.60 22.22
CA THR A 206 6.41 4.30 22.01
C THR A 206 5.66 4.32 20.68
N ILE A 207 5.87 3.30 19.84
CA ILE A 207 5.15 3.16 18.58
C ILE A 207 3.77 2.59 18.85
N VAL A 208 2.77 3.29 18.33
CA VAL A 208 1.39 2.84 18.34
C VAL A 208 0.82 2.91 16.92
N SER A 209 -0.04 1.97 16.55
CA SER A 209 -0.87 2.11 15.34
C SER A 209 -2.27 2.61 15.70
N PHE A 210 -2.91 3.21 14.71
CA PHE A 210 -4.34 3.46 14.72
C PHE A 210 -4.93 2.81 13.48
N ASP A 211 -5.73 1.76 13.70
CA ASP A 211 -6.35 0.98 12.64
C ASP A 211 -7.86 1.16 12.73
N GLY A 212 -8.53 1.38 11.61
CA GLY A 212 -9.95 1.65 11.65
C GLY A 212 -10.68 1.43 10.32
N VAL A 213 -12.00 1.42 10.43
CA VAL A 213 -12.92 1.39 9.29
C VAL A 213 -13.76 2.66 9.35
N ALA A 214 -13.81 3.41 8.25
CA ALA A 214 -14.62 4.61 8.11
C ALA A 214 -15.70 4.41 7.02
N ASP A 215 -16.81 5.15 7.14
CA ASP A 215 -17.81 5.23 6.07
C ASP A 215 -17.33 6.15 4.92
N SER A 216 -18.15 6.25 3.87
CA SER A 216 -17.86 7.11 2.71
C SER A 216 -17.75 8.62 3.02
N ARG A 217 -18.11 9.05 4.22
CA ARG A 217 -17.95 10.42 4.72
C ARG A 217 -16.75 10.58 5.64
N CYS A 218 -15.85 9.56 5.67
CA CYS A 218 -14.71 9.48 6.55
C CYS A 218 -15.06 9.48 8.05
N VAL A 219 -16.29 9.06 8.42
CA VAL A 219 -16.67 8.91 9.83
C VAL A 219 -16.23 7.53 10.31
N PRO A 220 -15.36 7.43 11.35
CA PRO A 220 -14.92 6.17 11.90
C PRO A 220 -16.12 5.34 12.43
N LEU A 221 -16.29 4.12 11.91
CA LEU A 221 -17.28 3.15 12.38
C LEU A 221 -16.70 2.23 13.45
N PHE A 222 -15.42 1.93 13.32
CA PHE A 222 -14.65 1.13 14.26
C PHE A 222 -13.19 1.59 14.22
N TYR A 223 -12.52 1.57 15.35
CA TYR A 223 -11.07 1.79 15.42
C TYR A 223 -10.46 1.01 16.58
N THR A 224 -9.18 0.72 16.42
CA THR A 224 -8.34 0.09 17.44
C THR A 224 -6.95 0.68 17.42
N SER A 225 -6.18 0.46 18.47
CA SER A 225 -4.79 0.87 18.57
C SER A 225 -3.95 -0.29 19.09
N ASN A 226 -2.84 -0.57 18.43
CA ASN A 226 -1.86 -1.54 18.89
C ASN A 226 -0.61 -0.83 19.37
N VAL A 227 -0.04 -1.32 20.47
CA VAL A 227 1.22 -0.84 21.02
C VAL A 227 2.32 -1.80 20.60
N PHE A 228 3.37 -1.28 19.95
CA PHE A 228 4.52 -2.07 19.53
C PHE A 228 5.65 -1.88 20.55
N PRO A 229 6.01 -2.93 21.31
CA PRO A 229 7.05 -2.81 22.35
C PRO A 229 8.45 -2.64 21.75
N THR A 230 8.67 -3.11 20.51
CA THR A 230 9.94 -3.02 19.80
C THR A 230 9.75 -2.29 18.47
N PRO A 231 10.53 -1.24 18.17
CA PRO A 231 10.50 -0.59 16.87
C PRO A 231 10.83 -1.55 15.74
N MET A 232 10.18 -1.39 14.57
CA MET A 232 10.39 -2.27 13.42
C MET A 232 11.86 -2.27 12.97
N ILE A 233 12.55 -1.12 13.01
CA ILE A 233 13.96 -1.00 12.65
C ILE A 233 14.84 -1.90 13.53
N ASP A 234 14.53 -2.05 14.80
CA ASP A 234 15.31 -2.88 15.73
C ASP A 234 15.04 -4.38 15.49
N ILE A 235 13.87 -4.72 14.92
CA ILE A 235 13.53 -6.12 14.55
C ILE A 235 14.30 -6.52 13.28
N VAL A 236 14.33 -5.64 12.27
CA VAL A 236 14.93 -5.94 10.96
C VAL A 236 16.46 -5.93 11.00
N THR A 237 17.07 -5.15 11.90
CA THR A 237 18.55 -5.06 12.02
C THR A 237 19.18 -6.18 12.85
N VAL A 238 18.40 -7.05 13.48
CA VAL A 238 18.88 -8.18 14.31
C VAL A 238 18.92 -9.51 13.53
N SER A 239 18.54 -9.53 12.24
CA SER A 239 18.52 -10.74 11.41
C SER A 239 19.72 -10.85 10.48
#